data_1f4b37430460d5b89db18cf7c3e8a660
#
_entry.id   1f4b37430460d5b89db18cf7c3e8a660
#
_cell.length_a   1.000
_cell.length_b   1.000
_cell.length_c   1.000
_cell.angle_alpha   90.00
_cell.angle_beta   90.00
_cell.angle_gamma   90.00
#
_symmetry.space_group_name_H-M   'P 1'
#
loop_
_entity.id
_entity.type
_entity.pdbx_description
1 polymer ?
#
loop_
_entity_poly.entity_id
_entity_poly.type
_entity_poly.pdbx_seq_one_letter_code
_entity_poly.pdbx_strand_id
1 'polypeptide(L)'
;RYNVALAQAVLLRATGMNLVIEGESVTRYREVFRKMKFFQLLHEIYQEGSGKYHIHIDGPLSIFKSSQRYGLQMAQFLPTVLHCANWKIDADILWGIKRREATFRLTPATGLQPIGHSTGQWVPEEVAWLEQQFNKVKTDWKISPEAEIVNLGGQGVLAPDYIFVHQPT
;
A
#
# COMPACT_ATOMS: atom_id res chain seq x y z
N ARG A 1 -10.24 -2.50 -18.18
CA ARG A 1 -10.21 -1.07 -17.74
C ARG A 1 -11.54 -0.64 -17.12
N TYR A 2 -12.67 -0.87 -17.79
CA TYR A 2 -13.99 -0.42 -17.31
C TYR A 2 -14.33 -0.97 -15.92
N ASN A 3 -14.15 -2.27 -15.68
CA ASN A 3 -14.46 -2.89 -14.38
C ASN A 3 -13.59 -2.35 -13.23
N VAL A 4 -12.34 -2.01 -13.49
CA VAL A 4 -11.46 -1.38 -12.47
C VAL A 4 -11.98 0.01 -12.13
N ALA A 5 -12.38 0.81 -13.11
CA ALA A 5 -12.96 2.15 -12.89
C ALA A 5 -14.27 2.08 -12.09
N LEU A 6 -15.10 1.07 -12.32
CA LEU A 6 -16.29 0.84 -11.50
C LEU A 6 -15.94 0.50 -10.05
N ALA A 7 -14.99 -0.41 -9.83
CA ALA A 7 -14.53 -0.74 -8.49
C ALA A 7 -13.96 0.49 -7.77
N GLN A 8 -13.16 1.30 -8.47
CA GLN A 8 -12.64 2.57 -7.95
C GLN A 8 -13.77 3.54 -7.56
N ALA A 9 -14.82 3.65 -8.39
CA ALA A 9 -15.96 4.50 -8.09
C ALA A 9 -16.74 4.03 -6.84
N VAL A 10 -16.83 2.72 -6.60
CA VAL A 10 -17.44 2.16 -5.39
C VAL A 10 -16.62 2.51 -4.16
N LEU A 11 -15.27 2.42 -4.23
CA LEU A 11 -14.37 2.74 -3.12
C LEU A 11 -14.46 4.22 -2.68
N LEU A 12 -14.92 5.14 -3.54
CA LEU A 12 -15.20 6.52 -3.12
C LEU A 12 -16.32 6.62 -2.07
N ARG A 13 -17.08 5.54 -1.85
CA ARG A 13 -18.16 5.45 -0.85
C ARG A 13 -17.73 4.66 0.38
N ALA A 14 -16.46 4.30 0.51
CA ALA A 14 -15.98 3.50 1.61
C ALA A 14 -15.89 4.32 2.91
N THR A 15 -16.25 3.68 4.03
CA THR A 15 -15.96 4.13 5.39
C THR A 15 -14.69 3.48 5.92
N GLY A 16 -14.29 2.35 5.38
CA GLY A 16 -13.05 1.64 5.67
C GLY A 16 -12.78 0.56 4.63
N MET A 17 -11.54 0.14 4.52
CA MET A 17 -11.13 -0.95 3.63
C MET A 17 -10.14 -1.85 4.35
N ASN A 18 -10.46 -3.13 4.45
CA ASN A 18 -9.58 -4.17 4.95
C ASN A 18 -8.95 -4.89 3.75
N LEU A 19 -7.65 -4.84 3.66
CA LEU A 19 -6.85 -5.47 2.61
C LEU A 19 -6.00 -6.56 3.24
N VAL A 20 -6.07 -7.77 2.69
CA VAL A 20 -5.18 -8.88 3.03
C VAL A 20 -4.33 -9.19 1.81
N ILE A 21 -3.02 -9.32 2.00
CA ILE A 21 -2.07 -9.73 0.95
C ILE A 21 -1.19 -10.83 1.54
N GLU A 22 -0.98 -11.91 0.78
CA GLU A 22 -0.17 -13.04 1.22
C GLU A 22 0.66 -13.65 0.09
N GLY A 23 1.81 -14.27 0.47
CA GLY A 23 2.64 -15.04 -0.46
C GLY A 23 3.36 -14.22 -1.52
N GLU A 24 3.56 -12.93 -1.28
CA GLU A 24 4.26 -12.02 -2.19
C GLU A 24 5.76 -11.94 -1.89
N SER A 25 6.53 -11.46 -2.87
CA SER A 25 7.93 -11.11 -2.64
C SER A 25 8.04 -9.88 -1.73
N VAL A 26 9.15 -9.77 -0.99
CA VAL A 26 9.46 -8.59 -0.16
C VAL A 26 9.41 -7.30 -0.98
N THR A 27 9.90 -7.34 -2.22
CA THR A 27 9.85 -6.22 -3.15
C THR A 27 8.42 -5.77 -3.44
N ARG A 28 7.49 -6.73 -3.64
CA ARG A 28 6.07 -6.42 -3.90
C ARG A 28 5.41 -5.81 -2.67
N TYR A 29 5.63 -6.35 -1.48
CA TYR A 29 5.12 -5.74 -0.24
C TYR A 29 5.61 -4.31 -0.06
N ARG A 30 6.90 -4.05 -0.30
CA ARG A 30 7.47 -2.71 -0.21
C ARG A 30 6.83 -1.75 -1.21
N GLU A 31 6.56 -2.20 -2.43
CA GLU A 31 5.85 -1.39 -3.43
C GLU A 31 4.45 -0.99 -2.94
N VAL A 32 3.69 -1.95 -2.38
CA VAL A 32 2.37 -1.67 -1.80
C VAL A 32 2.47 -0.65 -0.67
N PHE A 33 3.39 -0.84 0.28
CA PHE A 33 3.55 0.05 1.43
C PHE A 33 4.02 1.45 1.02
N ARG A 34 4.95 1.55 0.05
CA ARG A 34 5.37 2.83 -0.53
C ARG A 34 4.21 3.56 -1.22
N LYS A 35 3.37 2.84 -1.96
CA LYS A 35 2.20 3.43 -2.62
C LYS A 35 1.15 3.90 -1.63
N MET A 36 0.94 3.22 -0.50
CA MET A 36 0.08 3.73 0.56
C MET A 36 0.60 5.04 1.13
N LYS A 37 1.91 5.13 1.42
CA LYS A 37 2.57 6.38 1.87
C LYS A 37 2.46 7.48 0.81
N PHE A 38 2.73 7.17 -0.45
CA PHE A 38 2.63 8.12 -1.56
C PHE A 38 1.23 8.71 -1.68
N PHE A 39 0.21 7.88 -1.59
CA PHE A 39 -1.18 8.31 -1.61
C PHE A 39 -1.66 8.91 -0.28
N GLN A 40 -0.79 8.99 0.73
CA GLN A 40 -1.08 9.53 2.06
C GLN A 40 -2.31 8.85 2.70
N LEU A 41 -2.45 7.54 2.51
CA LEU A 41 -3.54 6.77 3.09
C LEU A 41 -3.31 6.56 4.58
N LEU A 42 -4.31 6.85 5.38
CA LEU A 42 -4.32 6.52 6.80
C LEU A 42 -4.53 5.02 6.94
N HIS A 43 -3.58 4.33 7.54
CA HIS A 43 -3.58 2.88 7.58
C HIS A 43 -2.91 2.31 8.81
N GLU A 44 -3.34 1.11 9.18
CA GLU A 44 -2.70 0.25 10.17
C GLU A 44 -2.31 -1.06 9.48
N ILE A 45 -1.13 -1.58 9.79
CA ILE A 45 -0.62 -2.84 9.22
C ILE A 45 -0.33 -3.82 10.34
N TYR A 46 -0.89 -5.01 10.21
CA TYR A 46 -0.63 -6.15 11.08
C TYR A 46 -0.10 -7.32 10.25
N GLN A 47 0.96 -7.97 10.74
CA GLN A 47 1.54 -9.16 10.11
C GLN A 47 1.09 -10.42 10.85
N GLU A 48 0.47 -11.34 10.14
CA GLU A 48 0.09 -12.67 10.61
C GLU A 48 1.07 -13.72 10.07
N GLY A 49 1.87 -14.30 10.95
CA GLY A 49 2.86 -15.29 10.56
C GLY A 49 3.92 -14.73 9.60
N SER A 50 4.41 -15.59 8.70
CA SER A 50 5.41 -15.20 7.69
C SER A 50 4.73 -14.89 6.37
N GLY A 51 4.78 -13.63 5.95
CA GLY A 51 4.37 -13.24 4.59
C GLY A 51 2.86 -13.03 4.38
N LYS A 52 2.08 -12.82 5.45
CA LYS A 52 0.67 -12.41 5.34
C LYS A 52 0.46 -11.11 6.09
N TYR A 53 -0.06 -10.11 5.40
CA TYR A 53 -0.29 -8.78 5.93
C TYR A 53 -1.77 -8.43 5.87
N HIS A 54 -2.28 -7.98 7.00
CA HIS A 54 -3.60 -7.39 7.16
C HIS A 54 -3.42 -5.88 7.25
N ILE A 55 -4.08 -5.15 6.38
CA ILE A 55 -3.95 -3.71 6.25
C ILE A 55 -5.34 -3.12 6.37
N HIS A 56 -5.55 -2.33 7.40
CA HIS A 56 -6.76 -1.52 7.52
C HIS A 56 -6.47 -0.13 6.99
N ILE A 57 -7.31 0.36 6.09
CA ILE A 57 -7.22 1.70 5.51
C ILE A 57 -8.51 2.44 5.81
N ASP A 58 -8.41 3.60 6.44
CA ASP A 58 -9.57 4.47 6.68
C ASP A 58 -10.20 4.91 5.36
N GLY A 59 -11.51 4.86 5.29
CA GLY A 59 -12.24 5.28 4.11
C GLY A 59 -12.51 6.79 4.07
N PRO A 60 -12.79 7.35 2.89
CA PRO A 60 -13.05 8.78 2.74
C PRO A 60 -14.25 9.27 3.53
N LEU A 61 -15.20 8.40 3.86
CA LEU A 61 -16.40 8.75 4.62
C LEU A 61 -16.25 8.60 6.13
N SER A 62 -15.16 8.00 6.63
CA SER A 62 -14.85 7.92 8.05
C SER A 62 -14.13 9.17 8.59
N ILE A 63 -13.51 9.94 7.70
CA ILE A 63 -12.67 11.08 8.06
C ILE A 63 -13.54 12.34 8.19
N PHE A 64 -13.42 13.08 9.29
CA PHE A 64 -14.23 14.27 9.62
C PHE A 64 -14.21 15.39 8.56
N LYS A 65 -13.18 15.42 7.72
CA LYS A 65 -13.07 16.31 6.56
C LYS A 65 -12.83 15.44 5.32
N SER A 66 -13.83 14.64 4.96
CA SER A 66 -13.78 13.81 3.76
C SER A 66 -13.49 14.70 2.54
N SER A 67 -12.23 14.79 2.16
CA SER A 67 -11.89 15.47 0.91
C SER A 67 -12.11 14.50 -0.25
N GLN A 68 -12.70 14.99 -1.32
CA GLN A 68 -12.78 14.22 -2.57
C GLN A 68 -11.40 13.73 -3.02
N ARG A 69 -10.35 14.48 -2.67
CA ARG A 69 -8.96 14.14 -2.93
C ARG A 69 -8.55 12.83 -2.26
N TYR A 70 -8.90 12.63 -0.98
CA TYR A 70 -8.55 11.41 -0.26
C TYR A 70 -9.24 10.18 -0.86
N GLY A 71 -10.53 10.29 -1.18
CA GLY A 71 -11.27 9.22 -1.86
C GLY A 71 -10.64 8.85 -3.21
N LEU A 72 -10.18 9.86 -3.96
CA LEU A 72 -9.49 9.62 -5.22
C LEU A 72 -8.13 8.93 -5.02
N GLN A 73 -7.37 9.32 -4.00
CA GLN A 73 -6.10 8.69 -3.64
C GLN A 73 -6.30 7.21 -3.28
N MET A 74 -7.31 6.90 -2.47
CA MET A 74 -7.68 5.52 -2.13
C MET A 74 -8.10 4.71 -3.38
N ALA A 75 -8.92 5.30 -4.24
CA ALA A 75 -9.31 4.65 -5.49
C ALA A 75 -8.10 4.42 -6.44
N GLN A 76 -7.16 5.36 -6.50
CA GLN A 76 -5.93 5.25 -7.28
C GLN A 76 -4.95 4.20 -6.72
N PHE A 77 -5.07 3.83 -5.46
CA PHE A 77 -4.26 2.77 -4.86
C PHE A 77 -4.68 1.36 -5.33
N LEU A 78 -5.96 1.15 -5.68
CA LEU A 78 -6.48 -0.17 -6.10
C LEU A 78 -5.62 -0.84 -7.18
N PRO A 79 -5.18 -0.19 -8.27
CA PRO A 79 -4.35 -0.82 -9.29
C PRO A 79 -3.05 -1.43 -8.74
N THR A 80 -2.47 -0.87 -7.68
CA THR A 80 -1.27 -1.42 -7.03
C THR A 80 -1.56 -2.79 -6.42
N VAL A 81 -2.72 -2.95 -5.78
CA VAL A 81 -3.15 -4.22 -5.19
C VAL A 81 -3.40 -5.28 -6.27
N LEU A 82 -3.94 -4.88 -7.42
CA LEU A 82 -4.25 -5.81 -8.53
C LEU A 82 -3.00 -6.46 -9.14
N HIS A 83 -1.79 -5.96 -8.86
CA HIS A 83 -0.54 -6.59 -9.27
C HIS A 83 -0.07 -7.68 -8.30
N CYS A 84 -0.71 -7.83 -7.14
CA CYS A 84 -0.46 -8.94 -6.22
C CYS A 84 -1.15 -10.22 -6.72
N ALA A 85 -0.57 -11.38 -6.42
CA ALA A 85 -1.14 -12.68 -6.82
C ALA A 85 -2.29 -13.09 -5.89
N ASN A 86 -2.07 -12.95 -4.59
CA ASN A 86 -3.05 -13.35 -3.57
C ASN A 86 -3.43 -12.15 -2.70
N TRP A 87 -4.62 -11.67 -2.90
CA TRP A 87 -5.15 -10.52 -2.17
C TRP A 87 -6.66 -10.63 -1.96
N LYS A 88 -7.14 -9.96 -0.92
CA LYS A 88 -8.56 -9.82 -0.62
C LYS A 88 -8.82 -8.41 -0.12
N ILE A 89 -9.85 -7.78 -0.66
CA ILE A 89 -10.38 -6.51 -0.19
C ILE A 89 -11.80 -6.71 0.31
N ASP A 90 -12.07 -6.28 1.54
CA ASP A 90 -13.39 -6.10 2.10
C ASP A 90 -13.53 -4.62 2.47
N ALA A 91 -14.34 -3.86 1.74
CA ALA A 91 -14.59 -2.45 1.98
C ALA A 91 -16.00 -2.23 2.51
N ASP A 92 -16.14 -1.54 3.63
CA ASP A 92 -17.43 -1.11 4.17
C ASP A 92 -17.83 0.18 3.47
N ILE A 93 -19.00 0.17 2.83
CA ILE A 93 -19.48 1.27 1.98
C ILE A 93 -20.85 1.74 2.41
N LEU A 94 -21.12 3.02 2.15
CA LEU A 94 -22.47 3.59 2.29
C LEU A 94 -23.11 3.71 0.90
N TRP A 95 -24.03 2.80 0.60
CA TRP A 95 -24.60 2.67 -0.72
C TRP A 95 -25.96 3.35 -0.87
N GLY A 96 -26.12 4.03 -2.00
CA GLY A 96 -27.38 4.66 -2.41
C GLY A 96 -27.72 5.94 -1.63
N ILE A 97 -28.87 6.53 -1.96
CA ILE A 97 -29.36 7.80 -1.36
C ILE A 97 -29.61 7.65 0.14
N LYS A 98 -30.07 6.48 0.57
CA LYS A 98 -30.38 6.17 1.96
C LYS A 98 -29.14 5.76 2.77
N ARG A 99 -27.93 5.82 2.21
CA ARG A 99 -26.67 5.46 2.85
C ARG A 99 -26.73 4.12 3.60
N ARG A 100 -27.23 3.09 2.94
CA ARG A 100 -27.29 1.75 3.53
C ARG A 100 -25.88 1.17 3.62
N GLU A 101 -25.56 0.61 4.77
CA GLU A 101 -24.33 -0.11 4.97
C GLU A 101 -24.30 -1.37 4.10
N ALA A 102 -23.17 -1.60 3.45
CA ALA A 102 -22.91 -2.78 2.63
C ALA A 102 -21.41 -3.06 2.62
N THR A 103 -21.04 -4.31 2.42
CA THR A 103 -19.63 -4.71 2.24
C THR A 103 -19.37 -4.97 0.76
N PHE A 104 -18.38 -4.27 0.22
CA PHE A 104 -17.88 -4.46 -1.14
C PHE A 104 -16.64 -5.35 -1.12
N ARG A 105 -16.78 -6.57 -1.64
CA ARG A 105 -15.71 -7.57 -1.62
C ARG A 105 -15.08 -7.76 -2.98
N LEU A 106 -13.76 -7.76 -3.01
CA LEU A 106 -12.94 -8.03 -4.19
C LEU A 106 -11.88 -9.08 -3.85
N THR A 107 -11.65 -9.99 -4.80
CA THR A 107 -10.59 -11.01 -4.77
C THR A 107 -10.06 -11.21 -6.19
N PRO A 108 -8.96 -11.93 -6.41
CA PRO A 108 -8.51 -12.31 -7.76
C PRO A 108 -9.61 -12.99 -8.60
N ALA A 109 -10.52 -13.74 -7.96
CA ALA A 109 -11.64 -14.40 -8.65
C ALA A 109 -12.66 -13.43 -9.24
N THR A 110 -12.67 -12.15 -8.84
CA THR A 110 -13.52 -11.12 -9.46
C THR A 110 -13.09 -10.74 -10.88
N GLY A 111 -11.93 -11.23 -11.33
CA GLY A 111 -11.45 -11.03 -12.70
C GLY A 111 -11.00 -9.60 -13.02
N LEU A 112 -10.76 -8.76 -12.01
CA LEU A 112 -10.16 -7.45 -12.23
C LEU A 112 -8.71 -7.63 -12.69
N GLN A 113 -8.39 -7.03 -13.83
CA GLN A 113 -7.03 -7.08 -14.38
C GLN A 113 -6.29 -5.79 -14.04
N PRO A 114 -5.00 -5.86 -13.66
CA PRO A 114 -4.18 -4.68 -13.47
C PRO A 114 -4.11 -3.84 -14.75
N ILE A 115 -4.10 -2.53 -14.61
CA ILE A 115 -3.95 -1.60 -15.71
C ILE A 115 -2.48 -1.21 -15.82
N GLY A 116 -1.87 -1.51 -16.97
CA GLY A 116 -0.46 -1.22 -17.23
C GLY A 116 0.47 -2.32 -16.72
N HIS A 117 1.74 -2.15 -17.03
CA HIS A 117 2.78 -3.00 -16.47
C HIS A 117 3.11 -2.48 -15.05
N SER A 118 3.46 -3.38 -14.14
CA SER A 118 4.14 -2.99 -12.91
C SER A 118 5.44 -2.31 -13.36
N THR A 119 5.43 -1.00 -13.34
CA THR A 119 6.57 -0.18 -13.79
C THR A 119 7.66 -0.22 -12.73
N GLY A 120 8.23 -1.40 -12.45
CA GLY A 120 9.42 -1.48 -11.60
C GLY A 120 9.34 -0.71 -10.28
N GLN A 121 10.37 -0.75 -9.52
CA GLN A 121 10.47 -0.05 -8.24
C GLN A 121 10.34 1.47 -8.45
N TRP A 122 9.15 2.02 -8.27
CA TRP A 122 9.04 3.46 -8.12
C TRP A 122 9.71 3.85 -6.79
N VAL A 123 10.78 4.61 -6.89
CA VAL A 123 11.50 5.18 -5.75
C VAL A 123 11.24 6.69 -5.78
N PRO A 124 10.77 7.32 -4.69
CA PRO A 124 10.68 8.77 -4.62
C PRO A 124 12.00 9.43 -4.99
N GLU A 125 11.95 10.56 -5.68
CA GLU A 125 13.17 11.27 -6.11
C GLU A 125 14.07 11.62 -4.93
N GLU A 126 13.49 12.00 -3.80
CA GLU A 126 14.20 12.34 -2.57
C GLU A 126 14.97 11.13 -2.02
N VAL A 127 14.39 9.94 -2.12
CA VAL A 127 14.98 8.69 -1.66
C VAL A 127 16.14 8.28 -2.58
N ALA A 128 15.96 8.38 -3.90
CA ALA A 128 17.02 8.14 -4.87
C ALA A 128 18.16 9.17 -4.76
N TRP A 129 17.81 10.42 -4.50
CA TRP A 129 18.80 11.50 -4.27
C TRP A 129 19.60 11.25 -3.00
N LEU A 130 18.99 10.78 -1.91
CA LEU A 130 19.71 10.43 -0.67
C LEU A 130 20.80 9.40 -0.94
N GLU A 131 20.48 8.32 -1.67
CA GLU A 131 21.47 7.28 -2.03
C GLU A 131 22.63 7.86 -2.82
N GLN A 132 22.33 8.69 -3.84
CA GLN A 132 23.35 9.32 -4.66
C GLN A 132 24.26 10.26 -3.84
N GLN A 133 23.71 11.04 -2.90
CA GLN A 133 24.53 11.93 -2.06
C GLN A 133 25.33 11.15 -1.05
N PHE A 134 24.73 10.13 -0.42
CA PHE A 134 25.41 9.32 0.57
C PHE A 134 26.63 8.59 -0.02
N ASN A 135 26.52 8.08 -1.24
CA ASN A 135 27.62 7.40 -1.93
C ASN A 135 28.80 8.33 -2.28
N LYS A 136 28.66 9.64 -2.18
CA LYS A 136 29.72 10.62 -2.35
C LYS A 136 30.48 10.91 -1.04
N VAL A 137 29.93 10.53 0.10
CA VAL A 137 30.51 10.78 1.41
C VAL A 137 31.56 9.70 1.70
N LYS A 138 32.75 10.12 2.11
CA LYS A 138 33.78 9.19 2.62
C LYS A 138 33.41 8.77 4.04
N THR A 139 32.92 7.55 4.20
CA THR A 139 32.43 7.01 5.47
C THR A 139 32.56 5.49 5.46
N ASP A 140 32.70 4.90 6.67
CA ASP A 140 32.70 3.44 6.85
C ASP A 140 31.29 2.82 6.82
N TRP A 141 30.28 3.63 6.55
CA TRP A 141 28.92 3.19 6.39
C TRP A 141 28.59 2.97 4.91
N LYS A 142 27.82 1.92 4.63
CA LYS A 142 27.22 1.68 3.31
C LYS A 142 25.72 1.79 3.40
N ILE A 143 25.12 2.44 2.42
CA ILE A 143 23.66 2.46 2.21
C ILE A 143 23.26 1.27 1.34
N SER A 144 22.22 0.54 1.71
CA SER A 144 21.68 -0.57 0.93
C SER A 144 20.16 -0.49 0.82
N PRO A 145 19.58 -0.70 -0.37
CA PRO A 145 18.13 -0.80 -0.56
C PRO A 145 17.56 -2.14 -0.10
N GLU A 146 18.41 -3.09 0.31
CA GLU A 146 18.02 -4.44 0.75
C GLU A 146 17.58 -4.47 2.22
N ALA A 147 16.69 -3.56 2.60
CA ALA A 147 16.14 -3.55 3.94
C ALA A 147 15.06 -4.62 4.11
N GLU A 148 15.02 -5.30 5.24
CA GLU A 148 13.94 -6.22 5.57
C GLU A 148 12.71 -5.47 6.09
N ILE A 149 11.55 -6.08 5.93
CA ILE A 149 10.32 -5.59 6.57
C ILE A 149 10.33 -6.11 8.00
N VAL A 150 10.31 -5.18 8.97
CA VAL A 150 10.40 -5.51 10.40
C VAL A 150 9.01 -5.47 11.03
N ASN A 151 8.60 -6.58 11.63
CA ASN A 151 7.41 -6.63 12.46
C ASN A 151 7.72 -6.09 13.87
N LEU A 152 6.97 -5.10 14.30
CA LEU A 152 7.15 -4.44 15.61
C LEU A 152 6.33 -5.10 16.73
N GLY A 153 6.16 -6.42 16.66
CA GLY A 153 5.50 -7.18 17.74
C GLY A 153 4.03 -6.83 17.96
N GLY A 154 3.27 -6.62 16.88
CA GLY A 154 1.84 -6.27 16.94
C GLY A 154 1.57 -4.76 17.03
N GLN A 155 2.62 -3.92 17.15
CA GLN A 155 2.49 -2.46 17.11
C GLN A 155 2.49 -1.89 15.69
N GLY A 156 2.74 -2.75 14.70
CA GLY A 156 2.79 -2.35 13.30
C GLY A 156 3.95 -3.01 12.55
N VAL A 157 4.18 -2.52 11.36
CA VAL A 157 5.22 -3.01 10.45
C VAL A 157 6.08 -1.84 9.98
N LEU A 158 7.40 -1.97 10.10
CA LEU A 158 8.36 -1.02 9.58
C LEU A 158 8.90 -1.54 8.24
N ALA A 159 8.69 -0.79 7.17
CA ALA A 159 9.25 -1.05 5.84
C ALA A 159 10.20 0.09 5.47
N PRO A 160 11.48 0.00 5.86
CA PRO A 160 12.45 1.04 5.56
C PRO A 160 12.83 1.02 4.07
N ASP A 161 13.14 2.18 3.52
CA ASP A 161 13.60 2.28 2.13
C ASP A 161 15.07 1.86 2.00
N TYR A 162 15.89 2.14 3.02
CA TYR A 162 17.29 1.79 3.09
C TYR A 162 17.70 1.30 4.48
N ILE A 163 18.79 0.55 4.51
CA ILE A 163 19.56 0.25 5.71
C ILE A 163 20.98 0.85 5.57
N PHE A 164 21.55 1.24 6.69
CA PHE A 164 22.93 1.67 6.77
C PHE A 164 23.73 0.59 7.50
N VAL A 165 24.74 0.06 6.84
CA VAL A 165 25.60 -0.98 7.39
C VAL A 165 26.97 -0.40 7.66
N HIS A 166 27.44 -0.47 8.92
CA HIS A 166 28.79 -0.09 9.29
C HIS A 166 29.76 -1.19 8.89
N GLN A 167 30.78 -0.86 8.10
CA GLN A 167 31.86 -1.74 7.72
C GLN A 167 33.16 -1.20 8.32
N PRO A 168 33.51 -1.61 9.55
CA PRO A 168 34.78 -1.21 10.13
C PRO A 168 35.95 -1.77 9.29
N THR A 169 36.89 -0.93 8.95
CA THR A 169 38.13 -1.26 8.23
C THR A 169 39.03 -2.09 9.13
#